data_b65fe624c61eeec7088733384343cd1b
#
_entry.id   b65fe624c61eeec7088733384343cd1b
#
_cell.length_a   1.000
_cell.length_b   1.000
_cell.length_c   1.000
_cell.angle_alpha   90.00
_cell.angle_beta   90.00
_cell.angle_gamma   90.00
#
_symmetry.space_group_name_H-M   'P 1'
#
loop_
_entity.id
_entity.type
_entity.pdbx_description
1 polymer ?
#
loop_
_entity_poly.entity_id
_entity_poly.type
_entity_poly.pdbx_seq_one_letter_code
_entity_poly.pdbx_strand_id
1 'polypeptide(L)'
;MGIEKDFLMRQLMMLFEVIHKILRYRKKGEKGKALDQIQYFYNCLKIEDDVGRMEIEQLLQFLEKDKNLNNEQIEMIAFVLKEQGELSEPGESKLDFFRKSWFLLEKVDRESINFSMDRQMKLAELKEWLN
;
A
#
# COMPACT_ATOMS: atom_id res chain seq x y z
N MET A 1 10.72 22.60 11.56
CA MET A 1 9.33 22.25 11.25
C MET A 1 9.06 22.26 9.76
N GLY A 2 9.31 23.39 9.06
CA GLY A 2 9.05 23.44 7.62
C GLY A 2 9.85 22.45 6.79
N ILE A 3 11.12 22.25 7.14
CA ILE A 3 12.01 21.37 6.38
C ILE A 3 11.55 19.91 6.45
N GLU A 4 11.19 19.43 7.63
CA GLU A 4 10.70 18.06 7.81
C GLU A 4 9.37 17.84 7.09
N LYS A 5 8.48 18.80 7.22
CA LYS A 5 7.18 18.73 6.56
C LYS A 5 7.33 18.71 5.04
N ASP A 6 8.20 19.55 4.50
CA ASP A 6 8.46 19.59 3.07
C ASP A 6 9.07 18.28 2.58
N PHE A 7 9.99 17.72 3.36
CA PHE A 7 10.61 16.44 3.01
C PHE A 7 9.56 15.31 2.95
N LEU A 8 8.69 15.25 3.97
CA LEU A 8 7.64 14.25 4.01
C LEU A 8 6.66 14.40 2.86
N MET A 9 6.29 15.64 2.54
CA MET A 9 5.39 15.90 1.41
C MET A 9 6.00 15.45 0.09
N ARG A 10 7.28 15.74 -0.12
CA ARG A 10 7.96 15.31 -1.34
C ARG A 10 8.03 13.80 -1.43
N GLN A 11 8.30 13.14 -0.31
CA GLN A 11 8.34 11.68 -0.28
C GLN A 11 6.97 11.10 -0.66
N LEU A 12 5.89 11.65 -0.07
CA LEU A 12 4.54 11.16 -0.36
C LEU A 12 4.19 11.36 -1.83
N MET A 13 4.56 12.51 -2.40
CA MET A 13 4.31 12.77 -3.82
C MET A 13 5.07 11.79 -4.71
N MET A 14 6.32 11.53 -4.37
CA MET A 14 7.13 10.55 -5.11
C MET A 14 6.54 9.16 -5.02
N LEU A 15 6.14 8.73 -3.82
CA LEU A 15 5.53 7.42 -3.63
C LEU A 15 4.22 7.30 -4.40
N PHE A 16 3.44 8.37 -4.43
CA PHE A 16 2.19 8.39 -5.19
C PHE A 16 2.44 8.19 -6.68
N GLU A 17 3.49 8.81 -7.21
CA GLU A 17 3.86 8.63 -8.62
C GLU A 17 4.29 7.19 -8.89
N VAL A 18 5.01 6.57 -7.97
CA VAL A 18 5.40 5.18 -8.11
C VAL A 18 4.16 4.28 -8.16
N ILE A 19 3.18 4.55 -7.30
CA ILE A 19 1.93 3.79 -7.30
C ILE A 19 1.22 3.93 -8.64
N HIS A 20 1.19 5.13 -9.22
CA HIS A 20 0.60 5.34 -10.54
C HIS A 20 1.32 4.53 -11.62
N LYS A 21 2.63 4.42 -11.54
CA LYS A 21 3.40 3.61 -12.49
C LYS A 21 3.07 2.13 -12.34
N ILE A 22 2.95 1.66 -11.10
CA ILE A 22 2.57 0.27 -10.84
C ILE A 22 1.23 -0.04 -11.50
N LEU A 23 0.25 0.83 -11.27
CA LEU A 23 -1.09 0.67 -11.82
C LEU A 23 -1.06 0.65 -13.36
N ARG A 24 -0.32 1.57 -13.96
CA ARG A 24 -0.20 1.67 -15.41
C ARG A 24 0.40 0.41 -16.01
N TYR A 25 1.51 -0.06 -15.45
CA TYR A 25 2.16 -1.27 -15.93
C TYR A 25 1.25 -2.49 -15.79
N ARG A 26 0.55 -2.60 -14.66
CA ARG A 26 -0.39 -3.70 -14.46
C ARG A 26 -1.48 -3.68 -15.52
N LYS A 27 -2.08 -2.51 -15.78
CA LYS A 27 -3.15 -2.39 -16.76
C LYS A 27 -2.69 -2.71 -18.18
N LYS A 28 -1.42 -2.49 -18.48
CA LYS A 28 -0.84 -2.82 -19.77
C LYS A 28 -0.39 -4.28 -19.88
N GLY A 29 -0.51 -5.05 -18.82
CA GLY A 29 -0.04 -6.41 -18.81
C GLY A 29 1.46 -6.56 -18.66
N GLU A 30 2.15 -5.49 -18.26
CA GLU A 30 3.61 -5.50 -18.08
C GLU A 30 3.95 -5.83 -16.63
N LYS A 31 3.67 -7.08 -16.26
CA LYS A 31 3.81 -7.54 -14.87
C LYS A 31 5.22 -7.35 -14.31
N GLY A 32 6.24 -7.68 -15.11
CA GLY A 32 7.63 -7.54 -14.65
C GLY A 32 7.97 -6.11 -14.25
N LYS A 33 7.55 -5.16 -15.07
CA LYS A 33 7.79 -3.75 -14.78
C LYS A 33 7.03 -3.28 -13.55
N ALA A 34 5.81 -3.78 -13.37
CA ALA A 34 5.02 -3.46 -12.18
C ALA A 34 5.72 -3.99 -10.92
N LEU A 35 6.24 -5.22 -10.95
CA LEU A 35 6.95 -5.80 -9.82
C LEU A 35 8.22 -5.03 -9.49
N ASP A 36 8.94 -4.55 -10.52
CA ASP A 36 10.14 -3.74 -10.30
C ASP A 36 9.80 -2.43 -9.58
N GLN A 37 8.69 -1.80 -9.96
CA GLN A 37 8.25 -0.57 -9.31
C GLN A 37 7.78 -0.83 -7.88
N ILE A 38 7.18 -1.97 -7.61
CA ILE A 38 6.79 -2.35 -6.25
C ILE A 38 8.04 -2.49 -5.38
N GLN A 39 9.08 -3.13 -5.88
CA GLN A 39 10.34 -3.26 -5.15
C GLN A 39 10.93 -1.87 -4.88
N TYR A 40 10.93 -1.01 -5.88
CA TYR A 40 11.41 0.35 -5.73
C TYR A 40 10.62 1.11 -4.66
N PHE A 41 9.28 0.94 -4.64
CA PHE A 41 8.44 1.57 -3.63
C PHE A 41 8.88 1.19 -2.21
N TYR A 42 9.05 -0.10 -1.96
CA TYR A 42 9.47 -0.55 -0.63
C TYR A 42 10.89 -0.08 -0.29
N ASN A 43 11.77 -0.04 -1.27
CA ASN A 43 13.13 0.47 -1.06
C ASN A 43 13.11 1.95 -0.65
N CYS A 44 12.21 2.74 -1.21
CA CYS A 44 12.08 4.15 -0.83
C CYS A 44 11.70 4.33 0.64
N LEU A 45 10.99 3.37 1.20
CA LEU A 45 10.60 3.38 2.61
C LEU A 45 11.59 2.60 3.48
N LYS A 46 12.69 2.13 2.89
CA LYS A 46 13.72 1.34 3.57
C LYS A 46 13.14 0.07 4.20
N ILE A 47 12.17 -0.52 3.53
CA ILE A 47 11.56 -1.77 3.97
C ILE A 47 12.20 -2.91 3.17
N GLU A 48 12.97 -3.73 3.87
CA GLU A 48 13.62 -4.90 3.27
C GLU A 48 12.86 -6.19 3.53
N ASP A 49 12.00 -6.17 4.54
CA ASP A 49 11.21 -7.33 4.93
C ASP A 49 10.07 -7.58 3.94
N ASP A 50 9.69 -8.85 3.78
CA ASP A 50 8.56 -9.20 2.92
C ASP A 50 7.27 -8.99 3.70
N VAL A 51 6.73 -7.78 3.62
CA VAL A 51 5.52 -7.41 4.35
C VAL A 51 4.31 -8.23 3.90
N GLY A 52 4.32 -8.69 2.66
CA GLY A 52 3.23 -9.51 2.13
C GLY A 52 3.10 -10.87 2.80
N ARG A 53 4.15 -11.32 3.48
CA ARG A 53 4.13 -12.60 4.20
C ARG A 53 3.85 -12.47 5.69
N MET A 54 3.80 -11.25 6.21
CA MET A 54 3.52 -11.03 7.62
C MET A 54 2.05 -11.28 7.93
N GLU A 55 1.79 -11.78 9.15
CA GLU A 55 0.41 -11.83 9.63
C GLU A 55 -0.09 -10.40 9.86
N ILE A 56 -1.40 -10.22 9.81
CA ILE A 56 -2.01 -8.88 9.85
C ILE A 56 -1.57 -8.07 11.08
N GLU A 57 -1.61 -8.69 12.28
CA GLU A 57 -1.23 -7.97 13.50
C GLU A 57 0.26 -7.66 13.53
N GLN A 58 1.08 -8.60 13.07
CA GLN A 58 2.52 -8.40 12.96
C GLN A 58 2.83 -7.28 11.96
N LEU A 59 2.12 -7.25 10.85
CA LEU A 59 2.30 -6.23 9.83
C LEU A 59 2.07 -4.84 10.37
N LEU A 60 0.95 -4.63 11.06
CA LEU A 60 0.63 -3.32 11.60
C LEU A 60 1.68 -2.88 12.62
N GLN A 61 2.07 -3.78 13.52
CA GLN A 61 3.09 -3.47 14.52
C GLN A 61 4.43 -3.13 13.87
N PHE A 62 4.82 -3.89 12.84
CA PHE A 62 6.05 -3.62 12.10
C PHE A 62 6.03 -2.23 11.48
N LEU A 63 4.93 -1.87 10.82
CA LEU A 63 4.85 -0.58 10.15
C LEU A 63 4.81 0.59 11.14
N GLU A 64 4.05 0.45 12.21
CA GLU A 64 3.88 1.54 13.17
C GLU A 64 5.04 1.67 14.16
N LYS A 65 5.54 0.55 14.66
CA LYS A 65 6.56 0.57 15.73
C LYS A 65 7.97 0.46 15.17
N ASP A 66 8.23 -0.57 14.38
CA ASP A 66 9.59 -0.81 13.90
C ASP A 66 9.98 0.22 12.84
N LYS A 67 9.08 0.58 11.95
CA LYS A 67 9.34 1.54 10.88
C LYS A 67 8.85 2.94 11.20
N ASN A 68 8.07 3.11 12.24
CA ASN A 68 7.57 4.41 12.70
C ASN A 68 6.88 5.20 11.57
N LEU A 69 6.04 4.51 10.79
CA LEU A 69 5.34 5.13 9.68
C LEU A 69 4.04 5.78 10.13
N ASN A 70 3.67 6.88 9.48
CA ASN A 70 2.42 7.57 9.75
C ASN A 70 1.30 6.98 8.89
N ASN A 71 0.07 7.44 9.13
CA ASN A 71 -1.10 6.90 8.42
C ASN A 71 -1.03 7.14 6.91
N GLU A 72 -0.47 8.24 6.46
CA GLU A 72 -0.35 8.51 5.04
C GLU A 72 0.58 7.50 4.35
N GLN A 73 1.69 7.19 4.99
CA GLN A 73 2.63 6.19 4.47
C GLN A 73 2.01 4.78 4.51
N ILE A 74 1.28 4.46 5.58
CA ILE A 74 0.61 3.17 5.70
C ILE A 74 -0.47 3.02 4.63
N GLU A 75 -1.20 4.10 4.33
CA GLU A 75 -2.18 4.09 3.25
C GLU A 75 -1.53 3.77 1.90
N MET A 76 -0.37 4.36 1.63
CA MET A 76 0.37 4.07 0.41
C MET A 76 0.77 2.60 0.32
N ILE A 77 1.22 2.03 1.43
CA ILE A 77 1.56 0.60 1.49
C ILE A 77 0.32 -0.25 1.22
N ALA A 78 -0.82 0.15 1.77
CA ALA A 78 -2.07 -0.58 1.52
C ALA A 78 -2.44 -0.57 0.04
N PHE A 79 -2.24 0.56 -0.64
CA PHE A 79 -2.49 0.65 -2.07
C PHE A 79 -1.57 -0.31 -2.85
N VAL A 80 -0.29 -0.38 -2.45
CA VAL A 80 0.65 -1.29 -3.10
C VAL A 80 0.30 -2.75 -2.83
N LEU A 81 -0.11 -3.08 -1.62
CA LEU A 81 -0.55 -4.44 -1.30
C LEU A 81 -1.74 -4.86 -2.18
N LYS A 82 -2.66 -3.93 -2.43
CA LYS A 82 -3.77 -4.20 -3.33
C LYS A 82 -3.27 -4.52 -4.74
N GLU A 83 -2.30 -3.73 -5.24
CA GLU A 83 -1.71 -3.99 -6.54
C GLU A 83 -0.99 -5.34 -6.58
N GLN A 84 -0.32 -5.71 -5.51
CA GLN A 84 0.31 -7.04 -5.43
C GLN A 84 -0.74 -8.14 -5.51
N GLY A 85 -1.90 -7.94 -4.89
CA GLY A 85 -3.01 -8.87 -5.03
C GLY A 85 -3.52 -8.95 -6.45
N GLU A 86 -3.66 -7.80 -7.11
CA GLU A 86 -4.11 -7.76 -8.50
C GLU A 86 -3.13 -8.49 -9.43
N LEU A 87 -1.84 -8.44 -9.13
CA LEU A 87 -0.81 -9.09 -9.92
C LEU A 87 -0.65 -10.57 -9.60
N SER A 88 -1.27 -11.05 -8.53
CA SER A 88 -1.17 -12.45 -8.12
C SER A 88 -2.16 -13.32 -8.89
N GLU A 89 -1.81 -14.60 -9.06
CA GLU A 89 -2.74 -15.56 -9.64
C GLU A 89 -3.93 -15.76 -8.70
N PRO A 90 -5.12 -16.10 -9.24
CA PRO A 90 -6.29 -16.37 -8.39
C PRO A 90 -5.99 -17.44 -7.34
N GLY A 91 -6.40 -17.18 -6.10
CA GLY A 91 -6.19 -18.12 -4.99
C GLY A 91 -5.99 -17.40 -3.67
N GLU A 92 -5.53 -18.15 -2.68
CA GLU A 92 -5.37 -17.62 -1.32
C GLU A 92 -4.35 -16.50 -1.21
N SER A 93 -3.27 -16.57 -1.98
CA SER A 93 -2.25 -15.51 -1.94
C SER A 93 -2.85 -14.17 -2.36
N LYS A 94 -3.65 -14.17 -3.42
CA LYS A 94 -4.33 -12.96 -3.90
C LYS A 94 -5.25 -12.40 -2.83
N LEU A 95 -6.06 -13.26 -2.23
CA LEU A 95 -7.00 -12.83 -1.19
C LEU A 95 -6.28 -12.34 0.05
N ASP A 96 -5.14 -12.94 0.38
CA ASP A 96 -4.35 -12.53 1.53
C ASP A 96 -3.82 -11.10 1.36
N PHE A 97 -3.31 -10.76 0.17
CA PHE A 97 -2.90 -9.39 -0.13
C PHE A 97 -4.08 -8.43 0.03
N PHE A 98 -5.25 -8.81 -0.48
CA PHE A 98 -6.43 -7.98 -0.38
C PHE A 98 -6.89 -7.79 1.06
N ARG A 99 -6.82 -8.83 1.89
CA ARG A 99 -7.18 -8.74 3.31
C ARG A 99 -6.26 -7.78 4.05
N LYS A 100 -4.97 -7.86 3.77
CA LYS A 100 -3.99 -6.95 4.39
C LYS A 100 -4.23 -5.51 3.97
N SER A 101 -4.48 -5.30 2.68
CA SER A 101 -4.80 -3.97 2.17
C SER A 101 -6.05 -3.42 2.85
N TRP A 102 -7.11 -4.23 2.91
CA TRP A 102 -8.37 -3.85 3.55
C TRP A 102 -8.13 -3.46 5.02
N PHE A 103 -7.41 -4.30 5.75
CA PHE A 103 -7.15 -4.07 7.15
C PHE A 103 -6.44 -2.74 7.39
N LEU A 104 -5.42 -2.45 6.60
CA LEU A 104 -4.67 -1.20 6.74
C LEU A 104 -5.52 0.01 6.35
N LEU A 105 -6.30 -0.10 5.26
CA LEU A 105 -7.16 1.01 4.83
C LEU A 105 -8.26 1.29 5.84
N GLU A 106 -8.83 0.26 6.46
CA GLU A 106 -9.84 0.44 7.50
C GLU A 106 -9.26 1.16 8.71
N LYS A 107 -8.05 0.78 9.09
CA LYS A 107 -7.35 1.42 10.20
C LYS A 107 -7.11 2.90 9.91
N VAL A 108 -6.60 3.20 8.72
CA VAL A 108 -6.34 4.59 8.32
C VAL A 108 -7.65 5.38 8.26
N ASP A 109 -8.70 4.76 7.74
CA ASP A 109 -10.00 5.44 7.61
C ASP A 109 -10.59 5.82 8.97
N ARG A 110 -10.45 4.91 9.95
CA ARG A 110 -10.93 5.19 11.31
C ARG A 110 -10.16 6.32 11.98
N GLU A 111 -8.88 6.44 11.68
CA GLU A 111 -8.00 7.39 12.37
C GLU A 111 -7.85 8.72 11.62
N SER A 112 -8.21 8.77 10.36
CA SER A 112 -8.07 9.97 9.55
C SER A 112 -9.26 10.91 9.80
N ILE A 113 -8.96 12.20 9.93
CA ILE A 113 -10.01 13.22 10.01
C ILE A 113 -10.42 13.70 8.62
N ASN A 114 -9.64 13.31 7.59
CA ASN A 114 -9.90 13.74 6.23
C ASN A 114 -10.53 12.62 5.41
N PHE A 115 -11.56 12.97 4.64
CA PHE A 115 -12.16 12.06 3.68
C PHE A 115 -11.22 11.89 2.48
N SER A 116 -11.10 10.66 1.97
CA SER A 116 -10.32 10.38 0.78
C SER A 116 -11.17 9.54 -0.17
N MET A 117 -11.49 10.11 -1.33
CA MET A 117 -12.24 9.39 -2.36
C MET A 117 -11.47 8.16 -2.83
N ASP A 118 -10.15 8.30 -3.03
CA ASP A 118 -9.29 7.18 -3.44
C ASP A 118 -9.39 6.02 -2.46
N ARG A 119 -9.30 6.31 -1.17
CA ARG A 119 -9.38 5.28 -0.15
C ARG A 119 -10.74 4.58 -0.17
N GLN A 120 -11.82 5.37 -0.30
CA GLN A 120 -13.16 4.82 -0.33
C GLN A 120 -13.38 3.92 -1.55
N MET A 121 -12.88 4.34 -2.70
CA MET A 121 -13.00 3.55 -3.92
C MET A 121 -12.25 2.22 -3.80
N LYS A 122 -11.05 2.25 -3.22
CA LYS A 122 -10.28 1.04 -3.05
C LYS A 122 -10.90 0.09 -2.03
N LEU A 123 -11.47 0.65 -0.96
CA LEU A 123 -12.21 -0.16 0.00
C LEU A 123 -13.42 -0.83 -0.66
N ALA A 124 -14.13 -0.12 -1.51
CA ALA A 124 -15.28 -0.69 -2.22
C ALA A 124 -14.84 -1.84 -3.15
N GLU A 125 -13.75 -1.66 -3.89
CA GLU A 125 -13.22 -2.71 -4.75
C GLU A 125 -12.80 -3.93 -3.96
N LEU A 126 -12.10 -3.72 -2.84
CA LEU A 126 -11.65 -4.82 -1.99
C LEU A 126 -12.82 -5.58 -1.38
N LYS A 127 -13.88 -4.88 -1.03
CA LYS A 127 -15.06 -5.51 -0.46
C LYS A 127 -15.67 -6.52 -1.41
N GLU A 128 -15.67 -6.23 -2.69
CA GLU A 128 -16.19 -7.16 -3.69
C GLU A 128 -15.40 -8.46 -3.72
N TRP A 129 -14.09 -8.38 -3.52
CA TRP A 129 -13.23 -9.56 -3.50
C TRP A 129 -13.38 -10.38 -2.22
N LEU A 130 -13.64 -9.72 -1.09
CA LEU A 130 -13.58 -10.34 0.24
C LEU A 130 -14.92 -10.79 0.78
N ASN A 131 -16.01 -10.51 0.08
CA ASN A 131 -17.35 -10.94 0.50
C ASN A 131 -17.78 -12.28 -0.12
#